data_68f1adad605a01db6059708ea5b624b7
#
_entry.id   68f1adad605a01db6059708ea5b624b7
#
_cell.length_a   1.000
_cell.length_b   1.000
_cell.length_c   1.000
_cell.angle_alpha   90.00
_cell.angle_beta   90.00
_cell.angle_gamma   90.00
#
_symmetry.space_group_name_H-M   'P 1'
#
loop_
_entity.id
_entity.type
_entity.pdbx_description
1 polymer ?
#
loop_
_entity_poly.entity_id
_entity_poly.type
_entity_poly.pdbx_seq_one_letter_code
_entity_poly.pdbx_strand_id
1 'polypeptide(L)'
;MTASMKVMCLGDEEGRDTGENKMLIMRNAVRAIDECPLSAVCRAGVLPSSASNGLDVDWEEVGFCTVSQMAAVAAIQLAGLNAHVEQRYTLPKTGACSYMMRMDYCKVLGIEVEEGFVRHRADGRFVPLTAIPIDEMSADPGGTADLLTEVVSVNAGFNASTSDSLGMSFCEVIDNIVQHSEAPAPGIAGAQWFPTMGYVETCVADCGIGIAQSMATNGIYSGLSDNELLEKAFEYETGQWYGRSSYGSKEVSGGVGLSYSANLVRAVGGHLWAVSHSSAVHISSAGTTRLDGLYYPGTVISMKIPKTDREVLESDLFPDGEDLPVRYEPGEGIYTEEFNNLLW
;
A
#
# COMPACT_ATOMS: atom_id res chain seq x y z
N MET A 1 -4.45 24.66 11.12
CA MET A 1 -5.88 24.75 11.47
C MET A 1 -6.39 23.33 11.60
N THR A 2 -6.62 22.85 12.80
CA THR A 2 -7.14 21.51 13.08
C THR A 2 -8.62 21.49 12.69
N ALA A 3 -8.94 20.78 11.62
CA ALA A 3 -10.33 20.48 11.29
C ALA A 3 -10.88 19.54 12.38
N SER A 4 -11.84 20.00 13.15
CA SER A 4 -12.51 19.20 14.18
C SER A 4 -13.42 18.21 13.49
N MET A 5 -13.01 16.95 13.49
CA MET A 5 -13.82 15.83 13.00
C MET A 5 -14.90 15.52 14.03
N LYS A 6 -16.16 15.69 13.65
CA LYS A 6 -17.29 15.43 14.54
C LYS A 6 -17.57 13.94 14.55
N VAL A 7 -17.26 13.28 15.66
CA VAL A 7 -17.69 11.90 15.92
C VAL A 7 -19.20 11.94 16.14
N MET A 8 -19.98 11.42 15.20
CA MET A 8 -21.40 11.14 15.42
C MET A 8 -21.57 9.63 15.50
N CYS A 9 -21.85 9.12 16.69
CA CYS A 9 -22.44 7.80 16.79
C CYS A 9 -23.83 7.88 16.15
N LEU A 10 -24.08 7.09 15.10
CA LEU A 10 -25.39 6.97 14.48
C LEU A 10 -26.38 6.42 15.51
N GLY A 11 -27.10 7.29 16.16
CA GLY A 11 -28.08 6.96 17.20
C GLY A 11 -29.32 7.84 17.24
N ASP A 12 -29.49 8.79 16.32
CA ASP A 12 -30.70 9.59 16.24
C ASP A 12 -31.11 9.82 14.78
N GLU A 13 -32.20 9.16 14.38
CA GLU A 13 -32.93 9.43 13.15
C GLU A 13 -33.61 10.80 13.25
N GLU A 14 -33.01 11.83 12.65
CA GLU A 14 -33.81 12.98 12.15
C GLU A 14 -32.92 13.80 11.18
N GLY A 15 -33.34 13.88 9.94
CA GLY A 15 -32.80 14.81 8.94
C GLY A 15 -32.19 14.14 7.73
N ARG A 16 -32.98 13.45 6.92
CA ARG A 16 -32.60 13.06 5.55
C ARG A 16 -32.52 14.30 4.70
N ASP A 17 -31.31 14.80 4.49
CA ASP A 17 -31.04 15.65 3.34
C ASP A 17 -30.74 14.70 2.15
N THR A 18 -31.49 14.86 1.05
CA THR A 18 -31.50 13.98 -0.12
C THR A 18 -30.36 14.27 -1.12
N GLY A 19 -29.23 14.71 -0.64
CA GLY A 19 -27.99 14.68 -1.38
C GLY A 19 -27.30 13.34 -1.12
N GLU A 20 -27.14 12.49 -2.13
CA GLU A 20 -26.56 11.14 -1.97
C GLU A 20 -25.10 11.23 -1.48
N ASN A 21 -24.90 11.06 -0.17
CA ASN A 21 -23.58 10.78 0.38
C ASN A 21 -23.06 9.47 -0.21
N LYS A 22 -21.81 9.43 -0.58
CA LYS A 22 -21.18 8.16 -0.97
C LYS A 22 -20.93 7.33 0.29
N MET A 23 -21.48 6.13 0.32
CA MET A 23 -21.36 5.21 1.44
C MET A 23 -20.44 4.05 1.10
N LEU A 24 -19.36 3.89 1.87
CA LEU A 24 -18.45 2.76 1.82
C LEU A 24 -18.78 1.80 2.98
N ILE A 25 -19.57 0.77 2.70
CA ILE A 25 -19.93 -0.26 3.68
C ILE A 25 -18.85 -1.32 3.68
N MET A 26 -18.12 -1.40 4.78
CA MET A 26 -17.05 -2.38 4.96
C MET A 26 -17.60 -3.76 5.30
N ARG A 27 -16.91 -4.78 4.84
CA ARG A 27 -17.24 -6.20 5.12
C ARG A 27 -16.04 -6.89 5.73
N ASN A 28 -16.29 -8.02 6.37
CA ASN A 28 -15.22 -8.87 6.89
C ASN A 28 -14.18 -9.15 5.82
N ALA A 29 -12.91 -9.04 6.20
CA ALA A 29 -11.81 -9.43 5.35
C ALA A 29 -11.82 -10.94 5.11
N VAL A 30 -11.32 -11.31 3.96
CA VAL A 30 -11.05 -12.71 3.60
C VAL A 30 -9.79 -13.20 4.30
N ARG A 31 -9.77 -14.48 4.69
CA ARG A 31 -8.66 -15.05 5.49
C ARG A 31 -7.72 -15.93 4.68
N ALA A 32 -8.19 -16.47 3.56
CA ALA A 32 -7.35 -17.30 2.71
C ALA A 32 -6.23 -16.48 2.06
N ILE A 33 -5.09 -17.11 1.86
CA ILE A 33 -3.91 -16.43 1.31
C ILE A 33 -4.13 -16.01 -0.15
N ASP A 34 -4.89 -16.78 -0.90
CA ASP A 34 -5.20 -16.58 -2.33
C ASP A 34 -6.41 -15.68 -2.59
N GLU A 35 -7.11 -15.23 -1.55
CA GLU A 35 -8.24 -14.33 -1.67
C GLU A 35 -7.81 -12.85 -1.60
N CYS A 36 -8.36 -12.03 -2.50
CA CYS A 36 -8.05 -10.61 -2.60
C CYS A 36 -8.53 -9.82 -1.36
N PRO A 37 -7.63 -9.24 -0.57
CA PRO A 37 -8.01 -8.49 0.63
C PRO A 37 -8.65 -7.14 0.29
N LEU A 38 -8.48 -6.65 -0.94
CA LEU A 38 -8.96 -5.35 -1.41
C LEU A 38 -10.38 -5.39 -1.97
N SER A 39 -10.96 -6.57 -2.19
CA SER A 39 -12.25 -6.72 -2.89
C SER A 39 -13.40 -5.97 -2.22
N ALA A 40 -13.39 -5.82 -0.89
CA ALA A 40 -14.42 -5.09 -0.16
C ALA A 40 -14.30 -3.57 -0.33
N VAL A 41 -13.08 -3.05 -0.45
CA VAL A 41 -12.81 -1.60 -0.60
C VAL A 41 -12.95 -1.18 -2.06
N CYS A 42 -12.31 -1.90 -2.97
CA CYS A 42 -12.17 -1.48 -4.35
C CYS A 42 -13.48 -1.55 -5.17
N ARG A 43 -14.46 -2.37 -4.76
CA ARG A 43 -15.79 -2.43 -5.43
C ARG A 43 -16.70 -1.26 -5.08
N ALA A 44 -16.36 -0.48 -4.07
CA ALA A 44 -17.23 0.59 -3.59
C ALA A 44 -17.29 1.80 -4.53
N GLY A 45 -16.34 1.97 -5.45
CA GLY A 45 -16.33 3.05 -6.44
C GLY A 45 -16.36 4.45 -5.80
N VAL A 46 -15.74 4.64 -4.65
CA VAL A 46 -15.74 5.91 -3.92
C VAL A 46 -14.62 6.79 -4.47
N LEU A 47 -15.01 7.96 -4.99
CA LEU A 47 -14.08 8.98 -5.46
C LEU A 47 -14.07 10.13 -4.44
N PRO A 48 -12.96 10.38 -3.72
CA PRO A 48 -12.87 11.49 -2.79
C PRO A 48 -13.14 12.86 -3.43
N SER A 49 -12.58 13.06 -4.63
CA SER A 49 -12.70 14.33 -5.37
C SER A 49 -14.07 14.59 -5.99
N SER A 50 -14.92 13.58 -6.14
CA SER A 50 -16.24 13.70 -6.74
C SER A 50 -17.37 13.64 -5.71
N ALA A 51 -17.04 13.50 -4.44
CA ALA A 51 -18.03 13.51 -3.35
C ALA A 51 -18.44 14.95 -3.04
N SER A 52 -19.38 15.49 -3.79
CA SER A 52 -19.96 16.81 -3.53
C SER A 52 -20.69 16.89 -2.19
N ASN A 53 -21.07 15.76 -1.59
CA ASN A 53 -22.00 15.72 -0.47
C ASN A 53 -21.46 15.02 0.80
N GLY A 54 -20.35 14.32 0.75
CA GLY A 54 -19.77 13.65 1.92
C GLY A 54 -19.32 12.21 1.65
N LEU A 55 -18.55 11.67 2.58
CA LEU A 55 -18.05 10.29 2.58
C LEU A 55 -18.45 9.61 3.89
N ASP A 56 -19.30 8.60 3.80
CA ASP A 56 -19.70 7.78 4.94
C ASP A 56 -18.93 6.45 4.89
N VAL A 57 -18.19 6.13 5.95
CA VAL A 57 -17.43 4.86 6.07
C VAL A 57 -17.99 4.03 7.22
N ASP A 58 -18.58 2.91 6.89
CA ASP A 58 -19.26 2.04 7.86
C ASP A 58 -18.50 0.74 8.11
N TRP A 59 -17.96 0.59 9.33
CA TRP A 59 -17.30 -0.62 9.82
C TRP A 59 -18.14 -1.39 10.85
N GLU A 60 -19.37 -0.96 11.14
CA GLU A 60 -20.14 -1.43 12.30
C GLU A 60 -20.22 -2.96 12.43
N GLU A 61 -20.49 -3.64 11.33
CA GLU A 61 -20.69 -5.10 11.29
C GLU A 61 -19.38 -5.89 11.06
N VAL A 62 -18.23 -5.22 11.01
CA VAL A 62 -16.95 -5.88 10.72
C VAL A 62 -16.44 -6.61 11.96
N GLY A 63 -16.33 -7.92 11.88
CA GLY A 63 -15.75 -8.79 12.92
C GLY A 63 -14.26 -9.09 12.71
N PHE A 64 -13.78 -8.95 11.48
CA PHE A 64 -12.39 -9.15 11.11
C PHE A 64 -12.01 -8.24 9.94
N CYS A 65 -10.96 -7.45 10.10
CA CYS A 65 -10.36 -6.62 9.06
C CYS A 65 -8.86 -6.88 8.96
N THR A 66 -8.26 -6.50 7.86
CA THR A 66 -6.82 -6.65 7.61
C THR A 66 -6.16 -5.29 7.44
N VAL A 67 -4.82 -5.29 7.46
CA VAL A 67 -4.03 -4.08 7.24
C VAL A 67 -4.33 -3.47 5.86
N SER A 68 -4.54 -4.30 4.83
CA SER A 68 -4.85 -3.82 3.48
C SER A 68 -6.17 -3.07 3.40
N GLN A 69 -7.23 -3.58 4.04
CA GLN A 69 -8.50 -2.86 4.10
C GLN A 69 -8.37 -1.52 4.83
N MET A 70 -7.69 -1.53 5.97
CA MET A 70 -7.51 -0.32 6.76
C MET A 70 -6.65 0.72 6.05
N ALA A 71 -5.53 0.31 5.45
CA ALA A 71 -4.64 1.22 4.72
C ALA A 71 -5.35 1.86 3.51
N ALA A 72 -6.03 1.04 2.71
CA ALA A 72 -6.76 1.52 1.55
C ALA A 72 -7.87 2.52 1.92
N VAL A 73 -8.66 2.23 2.97
CA VAL A 73 -9.72 3.13 3.43
C VAL A 73 -9.15 4.40 4.06
N ALA A 74 -8.09 4.28 4.86
CA ALA A 74 -7.45 5.43 5.49
C ALA A 74 -6.90 6.43 4.46
N ALA A 75 -6.27 5.94 3.38
CA ALA A 75 -5.79 6.80 2.30
C ALA A 75 -6.94 7.55 1.60
N ILE A 76 -8.07 6.88 1.32
CA ILE A 76 -9.28 7.51 0.77
C ILE A 76 -9.81 8.59 1.73
N GLN A 77 -9.87 8.29 3.03
CA GLN A 77 -10.35 9.25 4.02
C GLN A 77 -9.42 10.47 4.16
N LEU A 78 -8.10 10.26 4.16
CA LEU A 78 -7.13 11.36 4.17
C LEU A 78 -7.26 12.26 2.93
N ALA A 79 -7.42 11.67 1.75
CA ALA A 79 -7.65 12.43 0.52
C ALA A 79 -8.96 13.24 0.61
N GLY A 80 -10.02 12.64 1.14
CA GLY A 80 -11.29 13.34 1.37
C GLY A 80 -11.17 14.47 2.40
N LEU A 81 -10.45 14.27 3.51
CA LEU A 81 -10.19 15.31 4.51
C LEU A 81 -9.41 16.48 3.92
N ASN A 82 -8.40 16.20 3.11
CA ASN A 82 -7.62 17.24 2.44
C ASN A 82 -8.46 18.02 1.41
N ALA A 83 -9.40 17.34 0.76
CA ALA A 83 -10.37 17.97 -0.14
C ALA A 83 -11.55 18.64 0.59
N HIS A 84 -11.53 18.73 1.92
CA HIS A 84 -12.59 19.27 2.77
C HIS A 84 -13.95 18.59 2.60
N VAL A 85 -13.96 17.31 2.24
CA VAL A 85 -15.18 16.51 2.16
C VAL A 85 -15.65 16.17 3.57
N GLU A 86 -16.92 16.41 3.87
CA GLU A 86 -17.51 16.01 5.16
C GLU A 86 -17.45 14.47 5.27
N GLN A 87 -16.99 13.97 6.41
CA GLN A 87 -16.87 12.54 6.62
C GLN A 87 -17.60 12.08 7.87
N ARG A 88 -18.29 10.95 7.74
CA ARG A 88 -18.87 10.21 8.85
C ARG A 88 -18.28 8.79 8.84
N TYR A 89 -18.06 8.24 10.00
CA TYR A 89 -17.58 6.88 10.13
C TYR A 89 -18.17 6.21 11.35
N THR A 90 -18.40 4.91 11.23
CA THR A 90 -18.72 4.03 12.36
C THR A 90 -17.57 3.06 12.57
N LEU A 91 -17.19 2.83 13.83
CA LEU A 91 -16.19 1.82 14.17
C LEU A 91 -16.89 0.48 14.45
N PRO A 92 -16.16 -0.65 14.33
CA PRO A 92 -16.75 -1.95 14.64
C PRO A 92 -17.24 -2.05 16.08
N LYS A 93 -18.40 -2.65 16.28
CA LYS A 93 -18.92 -3.03 17.61
C LYS A 93 -18.29 -4.31 18.16
N THR A 94 -17.30 -4.85 17.50
CA THR A 94 -16.64 -6.13 17.78
C THR A 94 -15.20 -5.95 18.25
N GLY A 95 -14.50 -7.05 18.51
CA GLY A 95 -13.04 -7.04 18.79
C GLY A 95 -12.18 -6.44 17.67
N ALA A 96 -12.71 -6.30 16.45
CA ALA A 96 -12.03 -5.62 15.36
C ALA A 96 -11.74 -4.15 15.67
N CYS A 97 -12.58 -3.48 16.47
CA CYS A 97 -12.35 -2.10 16.91
C CYS A 97 -11.01 -1.95 17.65
N SER A 98 -10.74 -2.80 18.65
CA SER A 98 -9.47 -2.77 19.38
C SER A 98 -8.26 -3.08 18.47
N TYR A 99 -8.45 -3.91 17.45
CA TYR A 99 -7.43 -4.19 16.45
C TYR A 99 -7.16 -2.97 15.58
N MET A 100 -8.19 -2.31 15.06
CA MET A 100 -8.05 -1.09 14.25
C MET A 100 -7.34 0.03 15.04
N MET A 101 -7.70 0.22 16.32
CA MET A 101 -7.02 1.18 17.20
C MET A 101 -5.54 0.82 17.38
N ARG A 102 -5.23 -0.47 17.61
CA ARG A 102 -3.86 -0.96 17.78
C ARG A 102 -3.02 -0.80 16.52
N MET A 103 -3.65 -0.89 15.36
CA MET A 103 -3.05 -0.60 14.05
C MET A 103 -3.02 0.90 13.71
N ASP A 104 -3.28 1.77 14.66
CA ASP A 104 -3.25 3.23 14.51
C ASP A 104 -4.23 3.80 13.46
N TYR A 105 -5.28 3.05 13.07
CA TYR A 105 -6.26 3.51 12.07
C TYR A 105 -6.89 4.86 12.45
N CYS A 106 -7.36 4.99 13.69
CA CYS A 106 -7.93 6.25 14.18
C CYS A 106 -6.88 7.36 14.26
N LYS A 107 -5.67 7.01 14.69
CA LYS A 107 -4.57 7.97 14.88
C LYS A 107 -4.11 8.60 13.57
N VAL A 108 -3.95 7.83 12.48
CA VAL A 108 -3.54 8.39 11.17
C VAL A 108 -4.59 9.33 10.61
N LEU A 109 -5.86 9.16 10.98
CA LEU A 109 -6.97 10.02 10.60
C LEU A 109 -7.15 11.24 11.54
N GLY A 110 -6.33 11.36 12.59
CA GLY A 110 -6.47 12.41 13.58
C GLY A 110 -7.70 12.28 14.48
N ILE A 111 -8.24 11.04 14.60
CA ILE A 111 -9.40 10.73 15.42
C ILE A 111 -8.94 10.38 16.83
N GLU A 112 -9.34 11.17 17.81
CA GLU A 112 -9.09 10.88 19.22
C GLU A 112 -10.08 9.81 19.72
N VAL A 113 -9.56 8.68 20.16
CA VAL A 113 -10.34 7.60 20.78
C VAL A 113 -9.66 7.17 22.08
N GLU A 114 -10.48 6.90 23.10
CA GLU A 114 -10.00 6.34 24.34
C GLU A 114 -9.68 4.85 24.14
N GLU A 115 -8.43 4.45 24.40
CA GLU A 115 -8.02 3.05 24.29
C GLU A 115 -8.28 2.29 25.60
N GLY A 116 -9.25 1.40 25.58
CA GLY A 116 -9.58 0.54 26.71
C GLY A 116 -8.69 -0.72 26.84
N PHE A 117 -7.50 -0.73 26.21
CA PHE A 117 -6.60 -1.90 26.19
C PHE A 117 -5.14 -1.47 26.36
N VAL A 118 -4.29 -2.43 26.77
CA VAL A 118 -2.85 -2.24 26.84
C VAL A 118 -2.23 -2.57 25.47
N ARG A 119 -1.46 -1.64 24.91
CA ARG A 119 -0.72 -1.88 23.66
C ARG A 119 0.40 -2.88 23.90
N HIS A 120 0.45 -3.91 23.10
CA HIS A 120 1.61 -4.80 23.03
C HIS A 120 2.68 -4.20 22.13
N ARG A 121 3.94 -4.63 22.34
CA ARG A 121 5.04 -4.24 21.47
C ARG A 121 4.79 -4.75 20.05
N ALA A 122 5.04 -3.87 19.08
CA ALA A 122 4.85 -4.15 17.66
C ALA A 122 6.00 -5.00 17.07
N ASP A 123 7.19 -4.89 17.69
CA ASP A 123 8.48 -5.37 17.19
C ASP A 123 8.38 -6.73 16.49
N GLY A 124 8.70 -6.76 15.20
CA GLY A 124 8.70 -7.95 14.36
C GLY A 124 7.32 -8.62 14.14
N ARG A 125 6.21 -8.01 14.55
CA ARG A 125 4.87 -8.58 14.42
C ARG A 125 3.96 -7.82 13.50
N PHE A 126 4.02 -6.52 13.55
CA PHE A 126 3.21 -5.63 12.72
C PHE A 126 3.85 -4.25 12.63
N VAL A 127 3.56 -3.57 11.54
CA VAL A 127 3.77 -2.14 11.36
C VAL A 127 2.40 -1.50 11.42
N PRO A 128 2.10 -0.66 12.42
CA PRO A 128 0.86 0.12 12.43
C PRO A 128 0.73 0.94 11.15
N LEU A 129 -0.47 1.38 10.82
CA LEU A 129 -0.65 2.27 9.68
C LEU A 129 0.23 3.50 9.85
N THR A 130 1.11 3.71 8.90
CA THR A 130 2.09 4.78 8.88
C THR A 130 1.78 5.69 7.70
N ALA A 131 1.64 6.98 7.96
CA ALA A 131 1.45 7.97 6.91
C ALA A 131 2.78 8.20 6.17
N ILE A 132 2.74 8.17 4.85
CA ILE A 132 3.83 8.50 3.95
C ILE A 132 3.60 9.94 3.48
N PRO A 133 4.37 10.91 3.98
CA PRO A 133 4.26 12.30 3.52
C PRO A 133 4.52 12.40 2.01
N ILE A 134 3.79 13.27 1.33
CA ILE A 134 4.00 13.59 -0.09
C ILE A 134 5.03 14.70 -0.29
N ASP A 135 5.49 15.31 0.78
CA ASP A 135 6.56 16.30 0.79
C ASP A 135 7.90 15.60 0.98
N GLU A 136 8.76 15.69 -0.02
CA GLU A 136 10.08 15.05 -0.06
C GLU A 136 10.95 15.35 1.17
N MET A 137 10.82 16.54 1.76
CA MET A 137 11.61 16.92 2.94
C MET A 137 11.15 16.22 4.22
N SER A 138 9.89 15.78 4.26
CA SER A 138 9.28 15.11 5.42
C SER A 138 9.16 13.61 5.22
N ALA A 139 9.34 13.13 3.98
CA ALA A 139 9.24 11.70 3.67
C ALA A 139 10.49 10.95 4.13
N ASP A 140 10.28 9.77 4.68
CA ASP A 140 11.33 8.79 5.01
C ASP A 140 10.97 7.42 4.40
N PRO A 141 11.13 7.27 3.07
CA PRO A 141 10.85 6.01 2.42
C PRO A 141 11.66 4.84 2.98
N GLY A 142 12.94 5.08 3.29
CA GLY A 142 13.85 4.08 3.85
C GLY A 142 13.41 3.58 5.21
N GLY A 143 13.15 4.47 6.14
CA GLY A 143 12.72 4.06 7.49
C GLY A 143 11.37 3.32 7.47
N THR A 144 10.43 3.72 6.60
CA THR A 144 9.17 2.97 6.44
C THR A 144 9.41 1.60 5.78
N ALA A 145 10.28 1.53 4.77
CA ALA A 145 10.65 0.28 4.11
C ALA A 145 11.32 -0.70 5.08
N ASP A 146 12.22 -0.22 5.94
CA ASP A 146 12.91 -1.02 6.97
C ASP A 146 11.91 -1.68 7.91
N LEU A 147 10.92 -0.95 8.39
CA LEU A 147 9.88 -1.50 9.27
C LEU A 147 9.07 -2.61 8.59
N LEU A 148 8.65 -2.39 7.34
CA LEU A 148 7.92 -3.41 6.56
C LEU A 148 8.79 -4.65 6.34
N THR A 149 10.07 -4.43 5.97
CA THR A 149 11.04 -5.48 5.71
C THR A 149 11.30 -6.34 6.94
N GLU A 150 11.47 -5.73 8.12
CA GLU A 150 11.66 -6.47 9.37
C GLU A 150 10.50 -7.44 9.64
N VAL A 151 9.25 -6.95 9.56
CA VAL A 151 8.08 -7.80 9.82
C VAL A 151 7.97 -8.93 8.81
N VAL A 152 8.23 -8.67 7.53
CA VAL A 152 8.17 -9.71 6.49
C VAL A 152 9.31 -10.71 6.68
N SER A 153 10.54 -10.25 6.76
CA SER A 153 11.73 -11.11 6.79
C SER A 153 11.76 -12.05 8.00
N VAL A 154 11.44 -11.53 9.19
CA VAL A 154 11.41 -12.32 10.43
C VAL A 154 10.34 -13.41 10.37
N ASN A 155 9.16 -13.11 9.83
CA ASN A 155 8.03 -14.04 9.86
C ASN A 155 7.97 -14.95 8.62
N ALA A 156 8.41 -14.49 7.47
CA ALA A 156 8.53 -15.32 6.26
C ALA A 156 9.77 -16.26 6.32
N GLY A 157 10.77 -15.93 7.13
CA GLY A 157 11.99 -16.72 7.27
C GLY A 157 13.06 -16.41 6.21
N PHE A 158 13.14 -15.14 5.77
CA PHE A 158 14.09 -14.72 4.75
C PHE A 158 15.51 -14.58 5.30
N ASN A 159 16.50 -14.89 4.46
CA ASN A 159 17.91 -14.61 4.72
C ASN A 159 18.21 -13.10 4.51
N ALA A 160 19.43 -12.67 4.86
CA ALA A 160 19.86 -11.29 4.76
C ALA A 160 19.74 -10.75 3.33
N SER A 161 20.26 -11.47 2.32
CA SER A 161 20.21 -11.02 0.92
C SER A 161 18.78 -10.80 0.41
N THR A 162 17.86 -11.73 0.71
CA THR A 162 16.43 -11.57 0.35
C THR A 162 15.80 -10.40 1.09
N SER A 163 16.18 -10.20 2.36
CA SER A 163 15.70 -9.08 3.17
C SER A 163 16.16 -7.73 2.61
N ASP A 164 17.42 -7.61 2.25
CA ASP A 164 18.01 -6.40 1.68
C ASP A 164 17.29 -6.02 0.37
N SER A 165 17.12 -6.98 -0.52
CA SER A 165 16.43 -6.77 -1.79
C SER A 165 14.93 -6.42 -1.57
N LEU A 166 14.27 -7.01 -0.56
CA LEU A 166 12.90 -6.65 -0.18
C LEU A 166 12.83 -5.21 0.35
N GLY A 167 13.83 -4.79 1.14
CA GLY A 167 13.95 -3.41 1.63
C GLY A 167 14.02 -2.41 0.49
N MET A 168 14.84 -2.69 -0.53
CA MET A 168 14.90 -1.88 -1.75
C MET A 168 13.55 -1.82 -2.46
N SER A 169 12.89 -2.97 -2.62
CA SER A 169 11.58 -3.05 -3.27
C SER A 169 10.54 -2.19 -2.54
N PHE A 170 10.44 -2.30 -1.22
CA PHE A 170 9.53 -1.46 -0.44
C PHE A 170 9.89 0.02 -0.53
N CYS A 171 11.18 0.35 -0.49
CA CYS A 171 11.61 1.72 -0.63
C CYS A 171 11.16 2.32 -1.96
N GLU A 172 11.36 1.62 -3.08
CA GLU A 172 10.91 2.10 -4.39
C GLU A 172 9.39 2.22 -4.48
N VAL A 173 8.63 1.25 -3.92
CA VAL A 173 7.16 1.33 -3.89
C VAL A 173 6.68 2.55 -3.10
N ILE A 174 7.34 2.86 -1.98
CA ILE A 174 7.01 4.02 -1.15
C ILE A 174 7.45 5.31 -1.83
N ASP A 175 8.63 5.32 -2.45
CA ASP A 175 9.18 6.47 -3.15
C ASP A 175 8.33 6.84 -4.39
N ASN A 176 7.71 5.85 -5.04
CA ASN A 176 6.72 6.10 -6.09
C ASN A 176 5.54 6.96 -5.61
N ILE A 177 5.15 6.85 -4.35
CA ILE A 177 4.12 7.74 -3.77
C ILE A 177 4.65 9.16 -3.67
N VAL A 178 5.87 9.32 -3.15
CA VAL A 178 6.48 10.63 -2.91
C VAL A 178 6.74 11.36 -4.23
N GLN A 179 7.28 10.66 -5.23
CA GLN A 179 7.78 11.27 -6.45
C GLN A 179 6.76 11.31 -7.61
N HIS A 180 5.84 10.34 -7.66
CA HIS A 180 5.05 10.09 -8.86
C HIS A 180 3.55 10.06 -8.66
N SER A 181 3.07 10.02 -7.42
CA SER A 181 1.63 9.89 -7.19
C SER A 181 0.84 11.16 -7.47
N GLU A 182 1.45 12.33 -7.35
CA GLU A 182 0.73 13.62 -7.32
C GLU A 182 -0.49 13.57 -6.38
N ALA A 183 -0.38 12.77 -5.31
CA ALA A 183 -1.48 12.53 -4.40
C ALA A 183 -1.86 13.81 -3.64
N PRO A 184 -3.15 14.05 -3.41
CA PRO A 184 -3.60 15.23 -2.65
C PRO A 184 -3.35 15.10 -1.15
N ALA A 185 -3.00 13.90 -0.65
CA ALA A 185 -2.84 13.59 0.77
C ALA A 185 -1.76 12.53 0.97
N PRO A 186 -1.23 12.36 2.20
CA PRO A 186 -0.27 11.31 2.50
C PRO A 186 -0.76 9.92 2.07
N GLY A 187 0.16 9.10 1.56
CA GLY A 187 -0.08 7.67 1.39
C GLY A 187 -0.08 6.95 2.74
N ILE A 188 -0.47 5.70 2.74
CA ILE A 188 -0.51 4.85 3.94
C ILE A 188 0.21 3.54 3.66
N ALA A 189 1.11 3.15 4.56
CA ALA A 189 1.72 1.82 4.58
C ALA A 189 1.41 1.09 5.89
N GLY A 190 1.49 -0.24 5.86
CA GLY A 190 1.37 -1.07 7.05
C GLY A 190 1.65 -2.54 6.76
N ALA A 191 1.94 -3.30 7.81
CA ALA A 191 2.17 -4.75 7.73
C ALA A 191 1.63 -5.48 8.96
N GLN A 192 1.21 -6.73 8.79
CA GLN A 192 0.77 -7.59 9.88
C GLN A 192 1.13 -9.06 9.62
N TRP A 193 1.79 -9.68 10.59
CA TRP A 193 1.92 -11.13 10.66
C TRP A 193 0.65 -11.76 11.22
N PHE A 194 0.10 -12.73 10.51
CA PHE A 194 -1.06 -13.53 10.93
C PHE A 194 -0.61 -14.97 11.23
N PRO A 195 -0.18 -15.29 12.47
CA PRO A 195 0.44 -16.56 12.80
C PRO A 195 -0.48 -17.77 12.58
N THR A 196 -1.78 -17.63 12.82
CA THR A 196 -2.77 -18.70 12.58
C THR A 196 -3.05 -18.96 11.10
N MET A 197 -2.82 -17.97 10.26
CA MET A 197 -3.00 -18.05 8.81
C MET A 197 -1.69 -18.35 8.08
N GLY A 198 -0.53 -18.16 8.75
CA GLY A 198 0.78 -18.50 8.24
C GLY A 198 1.33 -17.56 7.18
N TYR A 199 0.88 -16.30 7.13
CA TYR A 199 1.38 -15.29 6.19
C TYR A 199 1.52 -13.90 6.82
N VAL A 200 2.42 -13.09 6.26
CA VAL A 200 2.45 -11.65 6.47
C VAL A 200 1.62 -10.97 5.40
N GLU A 201 0.78 -10.02 5.78
CA GLU A 201 0.11 -9.12 4.84
C GLU A 201 0.74 -7.74 4.95
N THR A 202 1.11 -7.16 3.79
CA THR A 202 1.57 -5.78 3.67
C THR A 202 0.64 -4.99 2.77
N CYS A 203 0.56 -3.69 2.98
CA CYS A 203 -0.18 -2.80 2.09
C CYS A 203 0.49 -1.44 2.01
N VAL A 204 0.52 -0.90 0.79
CA VAL A 204 0.88 0.49 0.50
C VAL A 204 -0.22 1.07 -0.37
N ALA A 205 -0.74 2.25 -0.03
CA ALA A 205 -1.88 2.87 -0.69
C ALA A 205 -1.73 4.39 -0.78
N ASP A 206 -2.11 4.97 -1.91
CA ASP A 206 -2.22 6.41 -2.14
C ASP A 206 -3.47 6.75 -2.96
N CYS A 207 -3.90 8.00 -2.97
CA CYS A 207 -5.01 8.50 -3.79
C CYS A 207 -4.51 9.49 -4.84
N GLY A 208 -3.45 9.14 -5.54
CA GLY A 208 -2.83 9.95 -6.60
C GLY A 208 -3.32 9.62 -8.00
N ILE A 209 -2.50 10.00 -9.00
CA ILE A 209 -2.82 9.83 -10.42
C ILE A 209 -2.82 8.36 -10.90
N GLY A 210 -2.26 7.46 -10.10
CA GLY A 210 -2.18 6.03 -10.41
C GLY A 210 -1.05 5.65 -11.38
N ILE A 211 -0.71 4.36 -11.40
CA ILE A 211 0.42 3.82 -12.15
C ILE A 211 0.27 4.07 -13.66
N ALA A 212 -0.88 3.78 -14.23
CA ALA A 212 -1.09 3.91 -15.67
C ALA A 212 -0.90 5.34 -16.15
N GLN A 213 -1.48 6.33 -15.45
CA GLN A 213 -1.32 7.73 -15.81
C GLN A 213 0.12 8.21 -15.63
N SER A 214 0.79 7.80 -14.56
CA SER A 214 2.20 8.10 -14.33
C SER A 214 3.07 7.56 -15.47
N MET A 215 2.89 6.29 -15.85
CA MET A 215 3.63 5.67 -16.95
C MET A 215 3.31 6.29 -18.32
N ALA A 216 2.07 6.69 -18.58
CA ALA A 216 1.65 7.29 -19.84
C ALA A 216 2.34 8.63 -20.15
N THR A 217 2.90 9.30 -19.13
CA THR A 217 3.73 10.50 -19.34
C THR A 217 5.02 10.19 -20.10
N ASN A 218 5.45 8.92 -20.08
CA ASN A 218 6.61 8.47 -20.84
C ASN A 218 6.17 8.01 -22.24
N GLY A 219 6.67 8.71 -23.28
CA GLY A 219 6.32 8.43 -24.67
C GLY A 219 6.65 7.01 -25.17
N ILE A 220 7.49 6.25 -24.44
CA ILE A 220 7.84 4.84 -24.75
C ILE A 220 6.60 3.94 -24.67
N TYR A 221 5.65 4.27 -23.80
CA TYR A 221 4.44 3.48 -23.54
C TYR A 221 3.21 3.98 -24.29
N SER A 222 3.40 4.83 -25.30
CA SER A 222 2.28 5.38 -26.06
C SER A 222 1.48 4.29 -26.78
N GLY A 223 0.15 4.32 -26.62
CA GLY A 223 -0.76 3.38 -27.28
C GLY A 223 -1.12 2.15 -26.46
N LEU A 224 -0.54 1.96 -25.28
CA LEU A 224 -0.97 0.92 -24.33
C LEU A 224 -2.21 1.39 -23.56
N SER A 225 -3.10 0.44 -23.27
CA SER A 225 -4.23 0.65 -22.35
C SER A 225 -3.76 0.69 -20.90
N ASP A 226 -4.59 1.26 -20.00
CA ASP A 226 -4.29 1.32 -18.56
C ASP A 226 -4.01 -0.05 -17.95
N ASN A 227 -4.71 -1.09 -18.38
CA ASN A 227 -4.46 -2.46 -17.96
C ASN A 227 -3.09 -2.98 -18.43
N GLU A 228 -2.70 -2.70 -19.66
CA GLU A 228 -1.39 -3.08 -20.19
C GLU A 228 -0.28 -2.31 -19.48
N LEU A 229 -0.49 -1.04 -19.17
CA LEU A 229 0.46 -0.24 -18.40
C LEU A 229 0.63 -0.78 -16.98
N LEU A 230 -0.47 -1.16 -16.32
CA LEU A 230 -0.38 -1.75 -14.98
C LEU A 230 0.34 -3.11 -14.99
N GLU A 231 0.10 -3.97 -15.98
CA GLU A 231 0.83 -5.24 -16.12
C GLU A 231 2.31 -4.99 -16.36
N LYS A 232 2.62 -4.06 -17.26
CA LYS A 232 3.98 -3.65 -17.57
C LYS A 232 4.76 -3.16 -16.36
N ALA A 233 4.13 -2.42 -15.45
CA ALA A 233 4.78 -1.92 -14.24
C ALA A 233 5.38 -3.04 -13.36
N PHE A 234 4.90 -4.27 -13.50
CA PHE A 234 5.41 -5.44 -12.78
C PHE A 234 6.35 -6.34 -13.62
N GLU A 235 6.71 -5.92 -14.83
CA GLU A 235 7.69 -6.59 -15.69
C GLU A 235 9.07 -5.96 -15.49
N TYR A 236 10.11 -6.79 -15.45
CA TYR A 236 11.49 -6.35 -15.18
C TYR A 236 12.02 -5.33 -16.22
N GLU A 237 11.71 -5.53 -17.50
CA GLU A 237 12.18 -4.65 -18.59
C GLU A 237 11.67 -3.22 -18.50
N THR A 238 10.56 -3.01 -17.80
CA THR A 238 9.99 -1.68 -17.60
C THR A 238 10.62 -0.92 -16.45
N GLY A 239 11.40 -1.60 -15.61
CA GLY A 239 12.15 -1.03 -14.51
C GLY A 239 13.29 -0.10 -14.92
N GLN A 240 13.65 -0.04 -16.20
CA GLN A 240 14.61 0.96 -16.72
C GLN A 240 13.91 2.29 -17.01
N TRP A 241 13.22 2.82 -16.02
CA TRP A 241 12.66 4.16 -16.14
C TRP A 241 13.74 5.21 -15.87
N TYR A 242 14.14 5.93 -16.89
CA TYR A 242 15.03 7.07 -16.76
C TYR A 242 14.22 8.27 -16.23
N GLY A 243 14.11 8.39 -14.92
CA GLY A 243 13.50 9.53 -14.24
C GLY A 243 14.55 10.43 -13.59
N ARG A 244 14.24 11.71 -13.40
CA ARG A 244 15.06 12.57 -12.55
C ARG A 244 14.85 12.14 -11.10
N SER A 245 15.91 11.71 -10.44
CA SER A 245 15.93 11.65 -8.98
C SER A 245 15.83 13.07 -8.42
N SER A 246 15.00 13.28 -7.40
CA SER A 246 14.95 14.51 -6.62
C SER A 246 16.29 14.87 -5.96
N TYR A 247 17.23 13.95 -5.92
CA TYR A 247 18.57 14.13 -5.33
C TYR A 247 19.67 14.56 -6.32
N GLY A 248 19.32 15.11 -7.47
CA GLY A 248 20.35 15.66 -8.36
C GLY A 248 20.30 15.12 -9.79
N SER A 249 20.88 15.86 -10.67
CA SER A 249 20.83 15.87 -12.13
C SER A 249 21.26 14.60 -12.87
N LYS A 250 20.98 13.38 -12.37
CA LYS A 250 21.28 12.14 -13.09
C LYS A 250 20.06 11.26 -13.27
N GLU A 251 20.02 10.63 -14.44
CA GLU A 251 19.05 9.61 -14.80
C GLU A 251 19.27 8.38 -13.91
N VAL A 252 18.27 8.06 -13.09
CA VAL A 252 18.27 6.86 -12.23
C VAL A 252 17.34 5.86 -12.85
N SER A 253 17.78 4.62 -12.99
CA SER A 253 16.89 3.53 -13.34
C SER A 253 16.02 3.21 -12.13
N GLY A 254 14.82 3.79 -12.06
CA GLY A 254 13.78 3.39 -11.13
C GLY A 254 12.91 2.29 -11.72
N GLY A 255 12.14 1.58 -10.91
CA GLY A 255 11.12 0.65 -11.39
C GLY A 255 11.43 -0.83 -11.18
N VAL A 256 12.52 -1.16 -10.49
CA VAL A 256 12.83 -2.57 -10.14
C VAL A 256 11.95 -3.06 -8.98
N GLY A 257 11.47 -2.16 -8.11
CA GLY A 257 10.74 -2.51 -6.90
C GLY A 257 9.44 -3.27 -7.14
N LEU A 258 8.64 -2.86 -8.11
CA LEU A 258 7.39 -3.54 -8.43
C LEU A 258 7.65 -4.92 -9.07
N SER A 259 8.59 -5.02 -10.00
CA SER A 259 8.96 -6.30 -10.63
C SER A 259 9.57 -7.27 -9.61
N TYR A 260 10.43 -6.75 -8.72
CA TYR A 260 10.98 -7.53 -7.61
C TYR A 260 9.87 -8.08 -6.70
N SER A 261 8.94 -7.24 -6.27
CA SER A 261 7.79 -7.67 -5.46
C SER A 261 6.99 -8.78 -6.15
N ALA A 262 6.78 -8.65 -7.47
CA ALA A 262 6.10 -9.66 -8.28
C ALA A 262 6.88 -10.99 -8.31
N ASN A 263 8.19 -10.92 -8.53
CA ASN A 263 9.04 -12.11 -8.58
C ASN A 263 9.16 -12.78 -7.21
N LEU A 264 9.29 -12.01 -6.14
CA LEU A 264 9.31 -12.52 -4.78
C LEU A 264 8.04 -13.32 -4.46
N VAL A 265 6.85 -12.76 -4.68
CA VAL A 265 5.61 -13.48 -4.38
C VAL A 265 5.47 -14.75 -5.22
N ARG A 266 5.92 -14.74 -6.48
CA ARG A 266 5.97 -15.96 -7.33
C ARG A 266 6.90 -17.00 -6.73
N ALA A 267 8.10 -16.60 -6.29
CA ALA A 267 9.12 -17.49 -5.76
C ALA A 267 8.70 -18.18 -4.47
N VAL A 268 8.02 -17.47 -3.57
CA VAL A 268 7.64 -17.98 -2.24
C VAL A 268 6.22 -18.56 -2.19
N GLY A 269 5.49 -18.58 -3.29
CA GLY A 269 4.09 -19.01 -3.31
C GLY A 269 3.15 -18.01 -2.63
N GLY A 270 3.54 -16.74 -2.62
CA GLY A 270 2.73 -15.65 -2.13
C GLY A 270 1.80 -15.08 -3.20
N HIS A 271 1.12 -14.00 -2.86
CA HIS A 271 0.16 -13.31 -3.71
C HIS A 271 0.35 -11.80 -3.60
N LEU A 272 0.26 -11.11 -4.75
CA LEU A 272 0.24 -9.65 -4.83
C LEU A 272 -1.02 -9.22 -5.59
N TRP A 273 -1.71 -8.23 -5.05
CA TRP A 273 -2.81 -7.54 -5.72
C TRP A 273 -2.44 -6.07 -5.85
N ALA A 274 -2.60 -5.56 -7.05
CA ALA A 274 -2.49 -4.14 -7.32
C ALA A 274 -3.78 -3.66 -7.99
N VAL A 275 -4.33 -2.56 -7.48
CA VAL A 275 -5.46 -1.85 -8.08
C VAL A 275 -5.06 -0.40 -8.27
N SER A 276 -5.15 0.08 -9.51
CA SER A 276 -4.83 1.46 -9.86
C SER A 276 -5.93 1.98 -10.80
N HIS A 277 -6.75 2.90 -10.30
CA HIS A 277 -8.01 3.31 -10.91
C HIS A 277 -8.88 2.10 -11.28
N SER A 278 -9.25 1.95 -12.54
CA SER A 278 -10.08 0.85 -13.04
C SER A 278 -9.28 -0.38 -13.48
N SER A 279 -7.96 -0.33 -13.36
CA SER A 279 -7.06 -1.42 -13.70
C SER A 279 -6.67 -2.21 -12.46
N ALA A 280 -6.69 -3.53 -12.55
CA ALA A 280 -6.33 -4.39 -11.44
C ALA A 280 -5.67 -5.69 -11.90
N VAL A 281 -4.64 -6.11 -11.14
CA VAL A 281 -3.93 -7.37 -11.38
C VAL A 281 -3.77 -8.17 -10.10
N HIS A 282 -3.74 -9.49 -10.27
CA HIS A 282 -3.33 -10.46 -9.27
C HIS A 282 -2.10 -11.21 -9.79
N ILE A 283 -1.05 -11.25 -8.99
CA ILE A 283 0.22 -11.89 -9.31
C ILE A 283 0.47 -13.00 -8.29
N SER A 284 0.81 -14.17 -8.78
CA SER A 284 1.13 -15.35 -7.98
C SER A 284 2.08 -16.28 -8.74
N SER A 285 2.41 -17.43 -8.18
CA SER A 285 3.18 -18.49 -8.88
C SER A 285 2.49 -19.00 -10.16
N ALA A 286 1.17 -18.80 -10.32
CA ALA A 286 0.44 -19.12 -11.54
C ALA A 286 0.58 -18.06 -12.66
N GLY A 287 1.25 -16.94 -12.37
CA GLY A 287 1.44 -15.82 -13.29
C GLY A 287 0.65 -14.58 -12.90
N THR A 288 0.46 -13.68 -13.86
CA THR A 288 -0.31 -12.45 -13.71
C THR A 288 -1.70 -12.62 -14.32
N THR A 289 -2.73 -12.21 -13.59
CA THR A 289 -4.14 -12.28 -14.02
C THR A 289 -4.78 -10.91 -13.82
N ARG A 290 -5.46 -10.42 -14.85
CA ARG A 290 -6.31 -9.21 -14.74
C ARG A 290 -7.54 -9.48 -13.89
N LEU A 291 -7.93 -8.49 -13.09
CA LEU A 291 -9.14 -8.54 -12.29
C LEU A 291 -10.11 -7.46 -12.77
N ASP A 292 -11.38 -7.88 -13.00
CA ASP A 292 -12.41 -6.98 -13.45
C ASP A 292 -13.29 -6.47 -12.30
N GLY A 293 -13.91 -5.31 -12.51
CA GLY A 293 -14.90 -4.74 -11.59
C GLY A 293 -14.30 -4.20 -10.28
N LEU A 294 -12.99 -3.98 -10.22
CA LEU A 294 -12.31 -3.29 -9.15
C LEU A 294 -12.00 -1.85 -9.56
N TYR A 295 -12.05 -0.95 -8.59
CA TYR A 295 -11.69 0.45 -8.74
C TYR A 295 -11.08 0.96 -7.44
N TYR A 296 -10.01 1.75 -7.55
CA TYR A 296 -9.41 2.47 -6.42
C TYR A 296 -8.95 3.87 -6.88
N PRO A 297 -9.20 4.95 -6.14
CA PRO A 297 -8.89 6.32 -6.59
C PRO A 297 -7.42 6.69 -6.38
N GLY A 298 -6.52 6.03 -7.06
CA GLY A 298 -5.08 6.12 -6.94
C GLY A 298 -4.44 4.76 -7.13
N THR A 299 -3.49 4.39 -6.28
CA THR A 299 -2.86 3.06 -6.30
C THR A 299 -2.94 2.40 -4.93
N VAL A 300 -3.28 1.12 -4.90
CA VAL A 300 -3.14 0.26 -3.72
C VAL A 300 -2.48 -1.05 -4.12
N ILE A 301 -1.42 -1.39 -3.38
CA ILE A 301 -0.66 -2.63 -3.55
C ILE A 301 -0.72 -3.40 -2.23
N SER A 302 -1.18 -4.63 -2.29
CA SER A 302 -1.24 -5.53 -1.14
C SER A 302 -0.51 -6.83 -1.47
N MET A 303 0.30 -7.32 -0.54
CA MET A 303 0.95 -8.61 -0.66
C MET A 303 0.61 -9.50 0.53
N LYS A 304 0.42 -10.80 0.26
CA LYS A 304 0.39 -11.85 1.27
C LYS A 304 1.58 -12.79 1.01
N ILE A 305 2.51 -12.80 1.95
CA ILE A 305 3.78 -13.52 1.86
C ILE A 305 3.74 -14.65 2.90
N PRO A 306 3.69 -15.93 2.48
CA PRO A 306 3.64 -17.06 3.41
C PRO A 306 4.98 -17.24 4.12
N LYS A 307 4.92 -17.85 5.31
CA LYS A 307 6.13 -18.40 5.91
C LYS A 307 6.67 -19.52 4.98
N THR A 308 7.95 -19.45 4.69
CA THR A 308 8.61 -20.43 3.82
C THR A 308 9.92 -20.91 4.42
N ASP A 309 10.21 -22.20 4.21
CA ASP A 309 11.53 -22.78 4.49
C ASP A 309 12.38 -22.84 3.20
N ARG A 310 11.83 -22.38 2.07
CA ARG A 310 12.54 -22.31 0.80
C ARG A 310 13.52 -21.14 0.85
N GLU A 311 14.77 -21.43 0.52
CA GLU A 311 15.73 -20.38 0.22
C GLU A 311 15.34 -19.70 -1.09
N VAL A 312 15.20 -18.37 -1.03
CA VAL A 312 14.96 -17.53 -2.22
C VAL A 312 16.32 -17.20 -2.79
N LEU A 313 16.54 -17.60 -4.04
CA LEU A 313 17.78 -17.33 -4.76
C LEU A 313 17.66 -16.01 -5.52
N GLU A 314 18.79 -15.37 -5.76
CA GLU A 314 18.85 -14.14 -6.57
C GLU A 314 18.26 -14.35 -7.98
N SER A 315 18.51 -15.53 -8.58
CA SER A 315 17.91 -15.92 -9.85
C SER A 315 16.37 -16.08 -9.82
N ASP A 316 15.77 -16.29 -8.65
CA ASP A 316 14.30 -16.28 -8.49
C ASP A 316 13.74 -14.87 -8.60
N LEU A 317 14.55 -13.88 -8.22
CA LEU A 317 14.14 -12.47 -8.09
C LEU A 317 14.52 -11.68 -9.36
N PHE A 318 15.59 -12.09 -10.00
CA PHE A 318 16.16 -11.53 -11.23
C PHE A 318 16.35 -12.62 -12.28
N PRO A 319 15.27 -13.12 -12.91
CA PRO A 319 15.34 -14.29 -13.80
C PRO A 319 16.21 -14.08 -15.05
N ASP A 320 16.47 -12.83 -15.43
CA ASP A 320 17.25 -12.49 -16.62
C ASP A 320 18.77 -12.37 -16.35
N GLY A 321 19.21 -12.71 -15.13
CA GLY A 321 20.63 -12.84 -14.79
C GLY A 321 21.41 -11.53 -14.70
N GLU A 322 20.73 -10.40 -14.60
CA GLU A 322 21.38 -9.13 -14.29
C GLU A 322 21.52 -9.02 -12.77
N ASP A 323 22.75 -8.92 -12.30
CA ASP A 323 23.06 -8.64 -10.90
C ASP A 323 22.41 -7.31 -10.50
N LEU A 324 21.83 -7.25 -9.29
CA LEU A 324 21.48 -5.96 -8.72
C LEU A 324 22.73 -5.07 -8.70
N PRO A 325 22.70 -3.91 -9.33
CA PRO A 325 23.87 -3.04 -9.38
C PRO A 325 24.25 -2.51 -7.99
N VAL A 326 23.45 -2.79 -6.96
CA VAL A 326 23.60 -2.16 -5.64
C VAL A 326 23.10 -3.06 -4.53
N ARG A 327 23.80 -3.04 -3.39
CA ARG A 327 23.36 -3.66 -2.14
C ARG A 327 22.61 -2.63 -1.29
N TYR A 328 21.46 -3.02 -0.77
CA TYR A 328 20.77 -2.29 0.29
C TYR A 328 21.48 -2.53 1.62
N GLU A 329 21.84 -1.44 2.31
CA GLU A 329 22.46 -1.50 3.64
C GLU A 329 21.51 -0.89 4.68
N PRO A 330 20.84 -1.72 5.52
CA PRO A 330 19.92 -1.23 6.53
C PRO A 330 20.61 -0.25 7.50
N GLY A 331 20.03 0.92 7.70
CA GLY A 331 20.48 1.91 8.69
C GLY A 331 21.54 2.92 8.24
N GLU A 332 22.10 2.79 7.02
CA GLU A 332 23.04 3.79 6.45
C GLU A 332 22.40 4.72 5.41
N GLY A 333 21.08 4.70 5.30
CA GLY A 333 20.37 5.24 4.15
C GLY A 333 20.39 4.21 3.01
N ILE A 334 19.46 4.33 2.10
CA ILE A 334 19.12 3.31 1.11
C ILE A 334 20.28 2.94 0.18
N TYR A 335 21.38 3.73 0.14
CA TYR A 335 22.33 3.68 -0.94
C TYR A 335 23.77 3.53 -0.45
N THR A 336 24.44 2.47 -0.92
CA THR A 336 25.89 2.33 -0.83
C THR A 336 26.60 3.36 -1.69
N GLU A 337 27.93 3.51 -1.52
CA GLU A 337 28.72 4.38 -2.40
C GLU A 337 28.58 4.04 -3.90
N GLU A 338 28.32 2.77 -4.24
CA GLU A 338 28.11 2.34 -5.62
C GLU A 338 26.78 2.85 -6.17
N PHE A 339 25.71 2.84 -5.37
CA PHE A 339 24.44 3.44 -5.76
C PHE A 339 24.56 4.96 -5.89
N ASN A 340 25.27 5.59 -4.97
CA ASN A 340 25.60 7.00 -5.09
C ASN A 340 26.38 7.30 -6.36
N ASN A 341 27.22 6.37 -6.84
CA ASN A 341 27.95 6.51 -8.08
C ASN A 341 27.10 6.24 -9.33
N LEU A 342 26.00 5.53 -9.21
CA LEU A 342 24.99 5.35 -10.27
C LEU A 342 23.96 6.48 -10.27
N LEU A 343 23.77 7.14 -9.12
CA LEU A 343 22.87 8.28 -8.95
C LEU A 343 23.53 9.63 -9.32
N TRP A 344 24.88 9.67 -9.51
CA TRP A 344 25.67 10.85 -9.87
C TRP A 344 26.16 10.71 -11.34
#